data_27bd53a128c8c2fb67de2e611827f12d
#
_entry.id   27bd53a128c8c2fb67de2e611827f12d
#
_cell.length_a   1.000
_cell.length_b   1.000
_cell.length_c   1.000
_cell.angle_alpha   90.00
_cell.angle_beta   90.00
_cell.angle_gamma   90.00
#
_symmetry.space_group_name_H-M   'P 1'
#
loop_
_entity.id
_entity.type
_entity.pdbx_description
1 polymer ?
#
loop_
_entity_poly.entity_id
_entity_poly.type
_entity_poly.pdbx_seq_one_letter_code
_entity_poly.pdbx_strand_id
1 'polypeptide(L)'
;MNNVTAPREYKLSKLSTYYIFTLLFLLYFFDYIDRTIVASLAPFIQKEWGLTDFQAGLLMSVVYWSIVAFVIPVSVIVDRWSRKKTVGLMALIWSLATAACAFTKTFPQLLAARSGIGIGEAGYAPAGTAMLSGLFPPEKRSRMMGLWNISIPLGIAVGMGLGGFIATHWGWRHAFGLVAIPGVIVAILFFFVKDYKTVELVKTDESRKTGPSQFKMSKMDIVREFLRTPSLIFTNIGFIGCIFVNNAIIMWLPPYFHRTAGIPLSEAGMKVSLLMILALVGLPLGGWLADVWFKKRARARLLFPAITSAFNAVVIFVAISLLTGQAQYFTLLGMGILASAFAPAAITATQEAIHPGLRAISYSVCVVVQNLLGASLAPIVIGKLSDLYGIQAAMSILPVFLVVSALMFFAGSFFYEKDLSKVEKVTLECED
;
A
#
# COMPACT_ATOMS: atom_id res chain seq x y z
N MET A 1 -22.29 27.96 31.07
CA MET A 1 -23.24 26.81 31.14
C MET A 1 -22.65 25.69 30.27
N ASN A 2 -22.28 24.62 30.92
CA ASN A 2 -21.50 23.55 30.32
C ASN A 2 -22.39 22.68 29.40
N ASN A 3 -22.30 22.85 28.09
CA ASN A 3 -22.71 21.81 27.18
C ASN A 3 -21.55 20.82 27.02
N VAL A 4 -21.49 19.87 27.95
CA VAL A 4 -20.72 18.65 27.76
C VAL A 4 -21.41 17.90 26.63
N THR A 5 -20.84 18.00 25.42
CA THR A 5 -21.28 17.14 24.29
C THR A 5 -21.14 15.71 24.74
N ALA A 6 -22.25 14.99 24.83
CA ALA A 6 -22.26 13.58 25.17
C ALA A 6 -21.25 12.85 24.28
N PRO A 7 -20.45 11.92 24.83
CA PRO A 7 -19.49 11.18 24.01
C PRO A 7 -20.25 10.49 22.88
N ARG A 8 -19.85 10.78 21.62
CA ARG A 8 -20.48 10.17 20.44
C ARG A 8 -20.35 8.66 20.56
N GLU A 9 -21.48 8.00 20.83
CA GLU A 9 -21.55 6.56 21.05
C GLU A 9 -21.22 5.79 19.78
N TYR A 10 -20.76 4.55 19.94
CA TYR A 10 -20.59 3.63 18.83
C TYR A 10 -21.92 3.41 18.10
N LYS A 11 -21.94 3.44 16.78
CA LYS A 11 -23.15 3.18 15.97
C LYS A 11 -23.70 1.75 16.17
N LEU A 12 -22.84 0.81 16.55
CA LEU A 12 -23.16 -0.57 16.92
C LEU A 12 -22.65 -0.84 18.34
N SER A 13 -23.06 -1.99 18.92
CA SER A 13 -22.46 -2.41 20.18
C SER A 13 -20.95 -2.52 20.09
N LYS A 14 -20.23 -2.25 21.18
CA LYS A 14 -18.75 -2.35 21.19
C LYS A 14 -18.28 -3.71 20.67
N LEU A 15 -18.91 -4.80 21.10
CA LEU A 15 -18.58 -6.15 20.68
C LEU A 15 -18.71 -6.33 19.16
N SER A 16 -19.84 -5.88 18.57
CA SER A 16 -20.05 -5.94 17.12
C SER A 16 -19.03 -5.07 16.35
N THR A 17 -18.70 -3.90 16.89
CA THR A 17 -17.72 -2.99 16.26
C THR A 17 -16.31 -3.63 16.22
N TYR A 18 -15.86 -4.21 17.34
CA TYR A 18 -14.54 -4.88 17.36
C TYR A 18 -14.53 -6.20 16.57
N TYR A 19 -15.65 -6.92 16.53
CA TYR A 19 -15.79 -8.10 15.66
C TYR A 19 -15.62 -7.72 14.17
N ILE A 20 -16.30 -6.65 13.71
CA ILE A 20 -16.14 -6.14 12.34
C ILE A 20 -14.70 -5.70 12.10
N PHE A 21 -14.10 -5.01 13.06
CA PHE A 21 -12.69 -4.59 12.97
C PHE A 21 -11.76 -5.79 12.79
N THR A 22 -11.96 -6.86 13.57
CA THR A 22 -11.14 -8.08 13.47
C THR A 22 -11.27 -8.73 12.10
N LEU A 23 -12.50 -8.83 11.58
CA LEU A 23 -12.69 -9.38 10.23
C LEU A 23 -12.05 -8.52 9.14
N LEU A 24 -12.18 -7.18 9.25
CA LEU A 24 -11.50 -6.25 8.34
C LEU A 24 -9.97 -6.36 8.43
N PHE A 25 -9.44 -6.50 9.64
CA PHE A 25 -8.01 -6.71 9.84
C PHE A 25 -7.54 -8.02 9.18
N LEU A 26 -8.27 -9.13 9.41
CA LEU A 26 -7.93 -10.42 8.83
C LEU A 26 -8.04 -10.41 7.30
N LEU A 27 -9.07 -9.77 6.73
CA LEU A 27 -9.19 -9.66 5.28
C LEU A 27 -8.00 -8.90 4.70
N TYR A 28 -7.58 -7.78 5.32
CA TYR A 28 -6.44 -7.00 4.82
C TYR A 28 -5.10 -7.74 5.01
N PHE A 29 -5.01 -8.52 6.06
CA PHE A 29 -3.88 -9.41 6.30
C PHE A 29 -3.77 -10.49 5.22
N PHE A 30 -4.87 -11.17 4.87
CA PHE A 30 -4.88 -12.17 3.80
C PHE A 30 -4.70 -11.57 2.41
N ASP A 31 -5.22 -10.37 2.15
CA ASP A 31 -4.98 -9.60 0.93
C ASP A 31 -3.46 -9.44 0.66
N TYR A 32 -2.70 -9.02 1.69
CA TYR A 32 -1.25 -8.86 1.53
C TYR A 32 -0.48 -10.18 1.49
N ILE A 33 -0.98 -11.24 2.11
CA ILE A 33 -0.43 -12.59 1.90
C ILE A 33 -0.59 -12.99 0.43
N ASP A 34 -1.78 -12.85 -0.15
CA ASP A 34 -2.07 -13.21 -1.55
C ASP A 34 -1.21 -12.44 -2.55
N ARG A 35 -0.99 -11.16 -2.32
CA ARG A 35 -0.13 -10.33 -3.17
C ARG A 35 1.32 -10.78 -3.16
N THR A 36 1.84 -11.13 -2.00
CA THR A 36 3.28 -11.31 -1.79
C THR A 36 3.74 -12.76 -1.85
N ILE A 37 2.84 -13.71 -1.61
CA ILE A 37 3.18 -15.14 -1.64
C ILE A 37 3.82 -15.56 -2.97
N VAL A 38 3.36 -14.97 -4.09
CA VAL A 38 3.87 -15.28 -5.42
C VAL A 38 5.37 -14.99 -5.57
N ALA A 39 5.91 -14.04 -4.82
CA ALA A 39 7.36 -13.76 -4.84
C ALA A 39 8.18 -14.97 -4.39
N SER A 40 7.72 -15.67 -3.35
CA SER A 40 8.35 -16.91 -2.87
C SER A 40 8.03 -18.12 -3.75
N LEU A 41 6.92 -18.10 -4.50
CA LEU A 41 6.51 -19.18 -5.39
C LEU A 41 7.11 -19.08 -6.78
N ALA A 42 7.48 -17.87 -7.23
CA ALA A 42 7.95 -17.60 -8.59
C ALA A 42 9.05 -18.55 -9.05
N PRO A 43 10.11 -18.84 -8.27
CA PRO A 43 11.16 -19.77 -8.73
C PRO A 43 10.67 -21.19 -8.97
N PHE A 44 9.66 -21.68 -8.22
CA PHE A 44 9.07 -23.01 -8.43
C PHE A 44 8.24 -23.03 -9.71
N ILE A 45 7.43 -21.99 -9.95
CA ILE A 45 6.61 -21.85 -11.16
C ILE A 45 7.50 -21.71 -12.39
N GLN A 46 8.56 -20.91 -12.29
CA GLN A 46 9.54 -20.75 -13.36
C GLN A 46 10.21 -22.07 -13.73
N LYS A 47 10.63 -22.85 -12.72
CA LYS A 47 11.25 -24.15 -12.94
C LYS A 47 10.31 -25.15 -13.61
N GLU A 48 9.02 -25.14 -13.25
CA GLU A 48 8.02 -26.08 -13.80
C GLU A 48 7.62 -25.72 -15.22
N TRP A 49 7.46 -24.43 -15.54
CA TRP A 49 6.92 -23.97 -16.83
C TRP A 49 7.96 -23.32 -17.75
N GLY A 50 9.23 -23.25 -17.35
CA GLY A 50 10.30 -22.61 -18.14
C GLY A 50 10.10 -21.09 -18.31
N LEU A 51 9.54 -20.41 -17.31
CA LEU A 51 9.23 -18.98 -17.44
C LEU A 51 10.48 -18.11 -17.25
N THR A 52 10.50 -17.01 -18.00
CA THR A 52 11.49 -15.93 -17.81
C THR A 52 11.21 -15.11 -16.55
N ASP A 53 12.17 -14.35 -16.08
CA ASP A 53 12.00 -13.41 -14.97
C ASP A 53 10.98 -12.31 -15.32
N PHE A 54 10.95 -11.87 -16.57
CA PHE A 54 9.92 -10.96 -17.08
C PHE A 54 8.51 -11.52 -16.89
N GLN A 55 8.29 -12.78 -17.24
CA GLN A 55 6.99 -13.45 -17.06
C GLN A 55 6.64 -13.61 -15.57
N ALA A 56 7.60 -13.93 -14.72
CA ALA A 56 7.40 -13.94 -13.27
C ALA A 56 7.02 -12.53 -12.75
N GLY A 57 7.69 -11.49 -13.24
CA GLY A 57 7.33 -10.10 -12.96
C GLY A 57 5.91 -9.75 -13.38
N LEU A 58 5.43 -10.24 -14.53
CA LEU A 58 4.03 -10.05 -14.98
C LEU A 58 3.03 -10.67 -14.00
N LEU A 59 3.30 -11.90 -13.50
CA LEU A 59 2.46 -12.53 -12.48
C LEU A 59 2.35 -11.69 -11.20
N MET A 60 3.41 -11.00 -10.82
CA MET A 60 3.43 -10.12 -9.66
C MET A 60 2.65 -8.82 -9.92
N SER A 61 2.79 -8.26 -11.12
CA SER A 61 2.28 -6.92 -11.48
C SER A 61 0.82 -6.89 -11.89
N VAL A 62 0.29 -7.98 -12.45
CA VAL A 62 -1.07 -8.02 -13.00
C VAL A 62 -2.16 -7.71 -11.95
N VAL A 63 -1.92 -8.07 -10.68
CA VAL A 63 -2.83 -7.75 -9.58
C VAL A 63 -2.96 -6.24 -9.40
N TYR A 64 -1.84 -5.50 -9.39
CA TYR A 64 -1.83 -4.04 -9.27
C TYR A 64 -2.54 -3.37 -10.45
N TRP A 65 -2.33 -3.84 -11.67
CA TRP A 65 -3.03 -3.32 -12.86
C TRP A 65 -4.52 -3.54 -12.78
N SER A 66 -4.94 -4.73 -12.34
CA SER A 66 -6.37 -5.03 -12.15
C SER A 66 -6.98 -4.14 -11.06
N ILE A 67 -6.28 -3.92 -9.94
CA ILE A 67 -6.73 -2.99 -8.89
C ILE A 67 -6.94 -1.60 -9.49
N VAL A 68 -5.95 -1.05 -10.20
CA VAL A 68 -6.05 0.30 -10.78
C VAL A 68 -7.19 0.41 -11.79
N ALA A 69 -7.38 -0.62 -12.63
CA ALA A 69 -8.46 -0.64 -13.63
C ALA A 69 -9.86 -0.67 -13.00
N PHE A 70 -10.01 -1.38 -11.87
CA PHE A 70 -11.33 -1.64 -11.29
C PHE A 70 -11.63 -0.80 -10.03
N VAL A 71 -10.66 -0.10 -9.43
CA VAL A 71 -10.88 0.68 -8.20
C VAL A 71 -11.97 1.74 -8.36
N ILE A 72 -12.04 2.44 -9.49
CA ILE A 72 -13.05 3.48 -9.72
C ILE A 72 -14.45 2.88 -9.87
N PRO A 73 -14.72 1.93 -10.79
CA PRO A 73 -16.05 1.33 -10.91
C PRO A 73 -16.50 0.64 -9.63
N VAL A 74 -15.59 -0.05 -8.93
CA VAL A 74 -15.94 -0.72 -7.67
C VAL A 74 -16.22 0.28 -6.54
N SER A 75 -15.48 1.39 -6.44
CA SER A 75 -15.77 2.44 -5.44
C SER A 75 -17.18 3.01 -5.61
N VAL A 76 -17.66 3.17 -6.85
CA VAL A 76 -19.04 3.59 -7.10
C VAL A 76 -20.06 2.56 -6.58
N ILE A 77 -19.76 1.27 -6.72
CA ILE A 77 -20.60 0.19 -6.18
C ILE A 77 -20.60 0.23 -4.64
N VAL A 78 -19.43 0.42 -4.02
CA VAL A 78 -19.26 0.56 -2.56
C VAL A 78 -20.17 1.67 -1.98
N ASP A 79 -20.22 2.81 -2.67
CA ASP A 79 -20.97 3.98 -2.20
C ASP A 79 -22.49 3.86 -2.45
N ARG A 80 -22.89 3.16 -3.53
CA ARG A 80 -24.31 3.05 -3.94
C ARG A 80 -25.02 1.82 -3.39
N TRP A 81 -24.28 0.79 -3.02
CA TRP A 81 -24.83 -0.46 -2.49
C TRP A 81 -24.58 -0.56 -0.99
N SER A 82 -24.41 -1.74 -0.43
CA SER A 82 -24.05 -1.96 0.96
C SER A 82 -22.55 -2.18 1.08
N ARG A 83 -21.89 -1.40 1.93
CA ARG A 83 -20.46 -1.57 2.22
C ARG A 83 -20.14 -2.98 2.71
N LYS A 84 -20.98 -3.54 3.58
CA LYS A 84 -20.89 -4.94 4.05
C LYS A 84 -20.92 -5.92 2.89
N LYS A 85 -21.95 -5.83 2.05
CA LYS A 85 -22.14 -6.77 0.93
C LYS A 85 -20.99 -6.64 -0.08
N THR A 86 -20.54 -5.42 -0.36
CA THR A 86 -19.42 -5.17 -1.26
C THR A 86 -18.13 -5.75 -0.72
N VAL A 87 -17.77 -5.51 0.55
CA VAL A 87 -16.57 -6.08 1.16
C VAL A 87 -16.62 -7.60 1.14
N GLY A 88 -17.75 -8.21 1.56
CA GLY A 88 -17.90 -9.66 1.56
C GLY A 88 -17.80 -10.27 0.17
N LEU A 89 -18.45 -9.66 -0.84
CA LEU A 89 -18.41 -10.13 -2.24
C LEU A 89 -17.00 -9.99 -2.83
N MET A 90 -16.35 -8.85 -2.63
CA MET A 90 -14.98 -8.63 -3.11
C MET A 90 -14.02 -9.62 -2.46
N ALA A 91 -14.12 -9.82 -1.14
CA ALA A 91 -13.34 -10.81 -0.42
C ALA A 91 -13.55 -12.23 -0.96
N LEU A 92 -14.77 -12.60 -1.29
CA LEU A 92 -15.08 -13.90 -1.87
C LEU A 92 -14.50 -14.05 -3.27
N ILE A 93 -14.61 -13.00 -4.12
CA ILE A 93 -14.07 -13.00 -5.49
C ILE A 93 -12.55 -13.22 -5.45
N TRP A 94 -11.79 -12.45 -4.67
CA TRP A 94 -10.34 -12.63 -4.64
C TRP A 94 -9.94 -13.98 -4.06
N SER A 95 -10.60 -14.44 -2.97
CA SER A 95 -10.26 -15.72 -2.35
C SER A 95 -10.55 -16.90 -3.30
N LEU A 96 -11.63 -16.85 -4.07
CA LEU A 96 -11.92 -17.85 -5.10
C LEU A 96 -10.93 -17.76 -6.26
N ALA A 97 -10.50 -16.57 -6.65
CA ALA A 97 -9.47 -16.37 -7.66
C ALA A 97 -8.10 -16.90 -7.17
N THR A 98 -7.77 -16.71 -5.90
CA THR A 98 -6.58 -17.32 -5.27
C THR A 98 -6.68 -18.85 -5.27
N ALA A 99 -7.83 -19.40 -4.90
CA ALA A 99 -8.06 -20.84 -5.02
C ALA A 99 -7.91 -21.34 -6.45
N ALA A 100 -8.44 -20.60 -7.43
CA ALA A 100 -8.30 -20.94 -8.85
C ALA A 100 -6.82 -21.00 -9.30
N CYS A 101 -5.93 -20.19 -8.73
CA CYS A 101 -4.49 -20.26 -9.01
C CYS A 101 -3.91 -21.65 -8.74
N ALA A 102 -4.42 -22.38 -7.73
CA ALA A 102 -3.97 -23.74 -7.41
C ALA A 102 -4.27 -24.77 -8.50
N PHE A 103 -5.28 -24.52 -9.35
CA PHE A 103 -5.72 -25.45 -10.39
C PHE A 103 -5.19 -25.11 -11.79
N THR A 104 -4.41 -24.03 -11.91
CA THR A 104 -3.86 -23.61 -13.20
C THR A 104 -2.78 -24.55 -13.71
N LYS A 105 -2.81 -24.78 -15.03
CA LYS A 105 -1.88 -25.67 -15.75
C LYS A 105 -0.95 -24.91 -16.69
N THR A 106 -1.24 -23.63 -16.98
CA THR A 106 -0.48 -22.81 -17.92
C THR A 106 -0.29 -21.39 -17.38
N PHE A 107 0.75 -20.71 -17.86
CA PHE A 107 1.02 -19.32 -17.52
C PHE A 107 -0.17 -18.37 -17.80
N PRO A 108 -0.86 -18.41 -18.98
CA PRO A 108 -2.01 -17.53 -19.21
C PRO A 108 -3.17 -17.77 -18.24
N GLN A 109 -3.41 -19.04 -17.85
CA GLN A 109 -4.44 -19.36 -16.85
C GLN A 109 -4.10 -18.75 -15.48
N LEU A 110 -2.85 -18.87 -15.04
CA LEU A 110 -2.40 -18.27 -13.78
C LEU A 110 -2.46 -16.75 -13.84
N LEU A 111 -2.07 -16.14 -14.96
CA LEU A 111 -2.15 -14.70 -15.15
C LEU A 111 -3.60 -14.19 -15.06
N ALA A 112 -4.53 -14.90 -15.70
CA ALA A 112 -5.97 -14.58 -15.65
C ALA A 112 -6.54 -14.74 -14.23
N ALA A 113 -6.21 -15.83 -13.52
CA ALA A 113 -6.62 -16.02 -12.14
C ALA A 113 -6.10 -14.91 -11.22
N ARG A 114 -4.83 -14.50 -11.37
CA ARG A 114 -4.25 -13.39 -10.61
C ARG A 114 -4.88 -12.04 -10.97
N SER A 115 -5.29 -11.82 -12.22
CA SER A 115 -6.10 -10.64 -12.57
C SER A 115 -7.42 -10.63 -11.81
N GLY A 116 -8.06 -11.78 -11.63
CA GLY A 116 -9.27 -11.95 -10.82
C GLY A 116 -9.06 -11.57 -9.34
N ILE A 117 -7.88 -11.87 -8.78
CA ILE A 117 -7.52 -11.42 -7.42
C ILE A 117 -7.59 -9.89 -7.35
N GLY A 118 -6.91 -9.18 -8.26
CA GLY A 118 -6.89 -7.71 -8.25
C GLY A 118 -8.27 -7.07 -8.44
N ILE A 119 -9.20 -7.70 -9.17
CA ILE A 119 -10.59 -7.24 -9.28
C ILE A 119 -11.28 -7.29 -7.89
N GLY A 120 -11.12 -8.39 -7.15
CA GLY A 120 -11.67 -8.55 -5.81
C GLY A 120 -11.03 -7.59 -4.78
N GLU A 121 -9.74 -7.29 -4.91
CA GLU A 121 -9.02 -6.40 -4.01
C GLU A 121 -9.31 -4.91 -4.26
N ALA A 122 -9.73 -4.52 -5.47
CA ALA A 122 -9.91 -3.12 -5.87
C ALA A 122 -10.88 -2.33 -4.98
N GLY A 123 -11.91 -2.98 -4.43
CA GLY A 123 -12.92 -2.32 -3.58
C GLY A 123 -12.65 -2.41 -2.09
N TYR A 124 -11.71 -3.25 -1.66
CA TYR A 124 -11.56 -3.58 -0.26
C TYR A 124 -11.03 -2.41 0.58
N ALA A 125 -9.91 -1.81 0.19
CA ALA A 125 -9.29 -0.72 0.96
C ALA A 125 -10.19 0.53 1.06
N PRO A 126 -10.85 1.02 -0.02
CA PRO A 126 -11.83 2.11 0.08
C PRO A 126 -13.01 1.76 0.98
N ALA A 127 -13.59 0.57 0.84
CA ALA A 127 -14.73 0.14 1.66
C ALA A 127 -14.34 -0.06 3.13
N GLY A 128 -13.20 -0.67 3.40
CA GLY A 128 -12.66 -0.88 4.74
C GLY A 128 -12.41 0.42 5.50
N THR A 129 -11.74 1.39 4.86
CA THR A 129 -11.50 2.72 5.45
C THR A 129 -12.81 3.46 5.73
N ALA A 130 -13.77 3.41 4.80
CA ALA A 130 -15.09 4.02 4.99
C ALA A 130 -15.87 3.34 6.13
N MET A 131 -15.79 2.00 6.27
CA MET A 131 -16.40 1.27 7.38
C MET A 131 -15.76 1.65 8.71
N LEU A 132 -14.45 1.64 8.82
CA LEU A 132 -13.74 2.00 10.06
C LEU A 132 -14.06 3.43 10.50
N SER A 133 -14.08 4.37 9.56
CA SER A 133 -14.45 5.77 9.83
C SER A 133 -15.91 5.91 10.32
N GLY A 134 -16.80 5.03 9.87
CA GLY A 134 -18.21 5.02 10.28
C GLY A 134 -18.47 4.32 11.61
N LEU A 135 -17.65 3.34 11.98
CA LEU A 135 -17.86 2.49 13.16
C LEU A 135 -17.25 3.06 14.44
N PHE A 136 -16.10 3.76 14.32
CA PHE A 136 -15.40 4.28 15.48
C PHE A 136 -15.63 5.78 15.67
N PRO A 137 -15.76 6.24 16.93
CA PRO A 137 -15.85 7.66 17.23
C PRO A 137 -14.55 8.39 16.81
N PRO A 138 -14.62 9.70 16.50
CA PRO A 138 -13.49 10.46 15.93
C PRO A 138 -12.19 10.32 16.72
N GLU A 139 -12.25 10.25 18.05
CA GLU A 139 -11.10 10.18 18.96
C GLU A 139 -10.31 8.87 18.82
N LYS A 140 -10.95 7.81 18.32
CA LYS A 140 -10.35 6.47 18.17
C LYS A 140 -10.02 6.10 16.74
N ARG A 141 -10.51 6.87 15.75
CA ARG A 141 -10.36 6.53 14.30
C ARG A 141 -8.90 6.38 13.89
N SER A 142 -8.06 7.36 14.20
CA SER A 142 -6.65 7.34 13.82
C SER A 142 -5.93 6.13 14.40
N ARG A 143 -6.18 5.81 15.68
CA ARG A 143 -5.61 4.63 16.34
C ARG A 143 -6.06 3.33 15.68
N MET A 144 -7.35 3.20 15.37
CA MET A 144 -7.90 1.99 14.76
C MET A 144 -7.45 1.83 13.30
N MET A 145 -7.32 2.92 12.55
CA MET A 145 -6.70 2.92 11.22
C MET A 145 -5.24 2.48 11.28
N GLY A 146 -4.48 2.99 12.25
CA GLY A 146 -3.10 2.57 12.47
C GLY A 146 -2.99 1.07 12.77
N LEU A 147 -3.81 0.56 13.68
CA LEU A 147 -3.86 -0.88 13.98
C LEU A 147 -4.26 -1.72 12.75
N TRP A 148 -5.22 -1.25 11.97
CA TRP A 148 -5.63 -1.93 10.74
C TRP A 148 -4.49 -1.99 9.71
N ASN A 149 -3.72 -0.92 9.55
CA ASN A 149 -2.57 -0.89 8.64
C ASN A 149 -1.39 -1.79 9.08
N ILE A 150 -1.33 -2.22 10.34
CA ILE A 150 -0.34 -3.23 10.80
C ILE A 150 -0.52 -4.56 10.06
N SER A 151 -1.73 -4.88 9.60
CA SER A 151 -1.99 -6.08 8.79
C SER A 151 -1.15 -6.15 7.52
N ILE A 152 -0.76 -5.00 6.94
CA ILE A 152 0.04 -4.92 5.71
C ILE A 152 1.42 -5.60 5.89
N PRO A 153 2.34 -5.07 6.71
CA PRO A 153 3.66 -5.67 6.85
C PRO A 153 3.61 -7.06 7.49
N LEU A 154 2.61 -7.35 8.32
CA LEU A 154 2.41 -8.71 8.84
C LEU A 154 2.00 -9.68 7.73
N GLY A 155 1.07 -9.28 6.86
CA GLY A 155 0.65 -10.09 5.71
C GLY A 155 1.80 -10.35 4.74
N ILE A 156 2.62 -9.33 4.44
CA ILE A 156 3.83 -9.48 3.62
C ILE A 156 4.79 -10.48 4.26
N ALA A 157 5.09 -10.32 5.54
CA ALA A 157 6.03 -11.19 6.25
C ALA A 157 5.57 -12.65 6.25
N VAL A 158 4.29 -12.88 6.58
CA VAL A 158 3.71 -14.23 6.62
C VAL A 158 3.61 -14.82 5.21
N GLY A 159 3.18 -14.04 4.20
CA GLY A 159 3.08 -14.51 2.82
C GLY A 159 4.41 -14.98 2.26
N MET A 160 5.47 -14.23 2.52
CA MET A 160 6.81 -14.60 2.07
C MET A 160 7.39 -15.82 2.81
N GLY A 161 7.23 -15.86 4.13
CA GLY A 161 7.72 -16.97 4.94
C GLY A 161 6.98 -18.28 4.67
N LEU A 162 5.64 -18.25 4.73
CA LEU A 162 4.81 -19.42 4.49
C LEU A 162 4.85 -19.89 3.02
N GLY A 163 4.90 -18.95 2.07
CA GLY A 163 4.94 -19.29 0.64
C GLY A 163 6.12 -20.18 0.31
N GLY A 164 7.32 -19.77 0.71
CA GLY A 164 8.54 -20.55 0.49
C GLY A 164 8.50 -21.89 1.22
N PHE A 165 8.03 -21.91 2.47
CA PHE A 165 7.93 -23.15 3.26
C PHE A 165 6.96 -24.16 2.64
N ILE A 166 5.74 -23.73 2.32
CA ILE A 166 4.72 -24.61 1.74
C ILE A 166 5.16 -25.13 0.38
N ALA A 167 5.71 -24.26 -0.48
CA ALA A 167 6.15 -24.64 -1.81
C ALA A 167 7.26 -25.67 -1.79
N THR A 168 8.18 -25.58 -0.83
CA THR A 168 9.29 -26.53 -0.68
C THR A 168 8.81 -27.93 -0.27
N HIS A 169 7.78 -28.03 0.59
CA HIS A 169 7.35 -29.32 1.15
C HIS A 169 6.17 -29.95 0.42
N TRP A 170 5.24 -29.12 -0.10
CA TRP A 170 3.99 -29.62 -0.71
C TRP A 170 3.75 -29.10 -2.13
N GLY A 171 4.64 -28.24 -2.64
CA GLY A 171 4.52 -27.61 -3.95
C GLY A 171 3.73 -26.31 -3.93
N TRP A 172 4.02 -25.45 -4.93
CA TRP A 172 3.50 -24.09 -5.00
C TRP A 172 1.96 -24.00 -5.13
N ARG A 173 1.31 -24.99 -5.74
CA ARG A 173 -0.15 -25.02 -5.86
C ARG A 173 -0.85 -25.12 -4.52
N HIS A 174 -0.29 -25.89 -3.59
CA HIS A 174 -0.82 -26.01 -2.23
C HIS A 174 -0.71 -24.69 -1.46
N ALA A 175 0.29 -23.86 -1.76
CA ALA A 175 0.42 -22.56 -1.12
C ALA A 175 -0.77 -21.65 -1.47
N PHE A 176 -1.18 -21.55 -2.73
CA PHE A 176 -2.39 -20.83 -3.11
C PHE A 176 -3.66 -21.43 -2.49
N GLY A 177 -3.81 -22.75 -2.53
CA GLY A 177 -4.97 -23.43 -1.94
C GLY A 177 -5.13 -23.19 -0.44
N LEU A 178 -4.03 -23.31 0.32
CA LEU A 178 -4.03 -23.13 1.77
C LEU A 178 -4.32 -21.68 2.18
N VAL A 179 -3.81 -20.71 1.45
CA VAL A 179 -4.04 -19.28 1.73
C VAL A 179 -5.46 -18.86 1.35
N ALA A 180 -6.05 -19.44 0.31
CA ALA A 180 -7.42 -19.15 -0.09
C ALA A 180 -8.46 -19.55 0.97
N ILE A 181 -8.26 -20.66 1.69
CA ILE A 181 -9.24 -21.22 2.66
C ILE A 181 -9.59 -20.19 3.75
N PRO A 182 -8.64 -19.61 4.51
CA PRO A 182 -8.97 -18.62 5.52
C PRO A 182 -9.65 -17.39 4.93
N GLY A 183 -9.23 -16.94 3.73
CA GLY A 183 -9.85 -15.83 3.02
C GLY A 183 -11.33 -16.07 2.74
N VAL A 184 -11.69 -17.27 2.23
CA VAL A 184 -13.09 -17.67 1.99
C VAL A 184 -13.87 -17.70 3.30
N ILE A 185 -13.29 -18.27 4.37
CA ILE A 185 -13.95 -18.35 5.69
C ILE A 185 -14.27 -16.95 6.21
N VAL A 186 -13.28 -16.04 6.20
CA VAL A 186 -13.48 -14.66 6.68
C VAL A 186 -14.47 -13.91 5.79
N ALA A 187 -14.43 -14.11 4.46
CA ALA A 187 -15.41 -13.53 3.54
C ALA A 187 -16.84 -13.99 3.86
N ILE A 188 -17.04 -15.28 4.14
CA ILE A 188 -18.36 -15.82 4.54
C ILE A 188 -18.79 -15.21 5.89
N LEU A 189 -17.91 -15.18 6.89
CA LEU A 189 -18.20 -14.56 8.18
C LEU A 189 -18.59 -13.10 8.05
N PHE A 190 -18.03 -12.41 7.07
CA PHE A 190 -18.36 -11.01 6.82
C PHE A 190 -19.81 -10.80 6.35
N PHE A 191 -20.43 -11.77 5.71
CA PHE A 191 -21.87 -11.71 5.34
C PHE A 191 -22.79 -11.78 6.56
N PHE A 192 -22.33 -12.27 7.70
CA PHE A 192 -23.13 -12.33 8.96
C PHE A 192 -22.95 -11.07 9.83
N VAL A 193 -22.07 -10.15 9.47
CA VAL A 193 -21.88 -8.88 10.17
C VAL A 193 -23.17 -8.06 10.11
N LYS A 194 -23.48 -7.31 11.17
CA LYS A 194 -24.59 -6.33 11.16
C LYS A 194 -24.28 -5.18 10.21
N ASP A 195 -25.18 -4.92 9.27
CA ASP A 195 -25.07 -3.77 8.38
C ASP A 195 -25.50 -2.49 9.11
N TYR A 196 -24.95 -1.35 8.71
CA TYR A 196 -25.40 -0.05 9.18
C TYR A 196 -25.75 0.82 7.96
N LYS A 197 -26.85 1.56 8.06
CA LYS A 197 -27.25 2.47 6.98
C LYS A 197 -26.15 3.49 6.74
N THR A 198 -25.64 3.52 5.54
CA THR A 198 -24.85 4.63 5.03
C THR A 198 -25.73 5.86 4.99
N VAL A 199 -25.19 7.01 5.38
CA VAL A 199 -25.90 8.29 5.21
C VAL A 199 -26.21 8.43 3.74
N GLU A 200 -27.49 8.41 3.37
CA GLU A 200 -27.91 8.78 2.03
C GLU A 200 -27.41 10.21 1.79
N LEU A 201 -26.76 10.44 0.66
CA LEU A 201 -26.50 11.79 0.20
C LEU A 201 -27.87 12.43 0.02
N VAL A 202 -28.33 13.18 1.03
CA VAL A 202 -29.51 13.99 0.92
C VAL A 202 -29.26 14.92 -0.25
N LYS A 203 -30.04 14.79 -1.33
CA LYS A 203 -30.10 15.80 -2.36
C LYS A 203 -30.54 17.05 -1.61
N THR A 204 -29.62 17.97 -1.39
CA THR A 204 -29.94 19.27 -0.82
C THR A 204 -30.90 19.90 -1.80
N ASP A 205 -32.15 20.04 -1.41
CA ASP A 205 -33.12 20.80 -2.17
C ASP A 205 -32.51 22.16 -2.50
N GLU A 206 -32.49 22.50 -3.77
CA GLU A 206 -31.89 23.75 -4.29
C GLU A 206 -32.59 25.01 -3.72
N SER A 207 -33.61 24.85 -2.86
CA SER A 207 -34.38 25.93 -2.25
C SER A 207 -33.79 26.53 -0.96
N ARG A 208 -32.74 25.95 -0.34
CA ARG A 208 -32.03 26.55 0.81
C ARG A 208 -30.71 27.23 0.37
N LYS A 209 -30.87 28.38 -0.28
CA LYS A 209 -29.78 29.33 -0.57
C LYS A 209 -29.39 30.15 0.65
N THR A 210 -28.94 29.57 1.73
CA THR A 210 -28.29 30.31 2.83
C THR A 210 -27.40 29.33 3.60
N GLY A 211 -26.22 29.07 3.06
CA GLY A 211 -25.14 28.38 3.71
C GLY A 211 -23.82 28.79 3.08
N PRO A 212 -22.67 28.68 3.76
CA PRO A 212 -21.36 29.08 3.23
C PRO A 212 -21.14 28.45 1.86
N SER A 213 -20.69 29.26 0.91
CA SER A 213 -20.55 28.94 -0.51
C SER A 213 -19.88 27.57 -0.68
N GLN A 214 -20.62 26.58 -1.21
CA GLN A 214 -20.04 25.34 -1.68
C GLN A 214 -19.13 25.69 -2.86
N PHE A 215 -17.83 25.64 -2.62
CA PHE A 215 -16.82 25.89 -3.63
C PHE A 215 -16.88 24.73 -4.65
N LYS A 216 -17.68 24.88 -5.70
CA LYS A 216 -17.74 23.91 -6.80
C LYS A 216 -16.54 24.17 -7.73
N MET A 217 -15.42 23.54 -7.44
CA MET A 217 -14.29 23.52 -8.37
C MET A 217 -14.64 22.67 -9.59
N SER A 218 -14.42 23.21 -10.81
CA SER A 218 -14.46 22.42 -12.03
C SER A 218 -13.36 21.37 -12.02
N LYS A 219 -13.56 20.25 -12.73
CA LYS A 219 -12.50 19.23 -12.92
C LYS A 219 -11.19 19.85 -13.44
N MET A 220 -11.30 20.85 -14.31
CA MET A 220 -10.15 21.55 -14.87
C MET A 220 -9.42 22.42 -13.83
N ASP A 221 -10.16 23.02 -12.89
CA ASP A 221 -9.57 23.80 -11.80
C ASP A 221 -8.79 22.91 -10.83
N ILE A 222 -9.30 21.70 -10.56
CA ILE A 222 -8.59 20.69 -9.75
C ILE A 222 -7.26 20.33 -10.42
N VAL A 223 -7.26 19.99 -11.71
CA VAL A 223 -6.04 19.66 -12.45
C VAL A 223 -5.07 20.85 -12.45
N ARG A 224 -5.60 22.07 -12.65
CA ARG A 224 -4.79 23.29 -12.64
C ARG A 224 -4.14 23.55 -11.29
N GLU A 225 -4.87 23.28 -10.18
CA GLU A 225 -4.34 23.43 -8.83
C GLU A 225 -3.18 22.43 -8.57
N PHE A 226 -3.32 21.17 -8.99
CA PHE A 226 -2.24 20.19 -8.94
C PHE A 226 -1.00 20.63 -9.72
N LEU A 227 -1.18 21.13 -10.95
CA LEU A 227 -0.07 21.58 -11.80
C LEU A 227 0.59 22.86 -11.27
N ARG A 228 -0.14 23.68 -10.52
CA ARG A 228 0.35 24.91 -9.89
C ARG A 228 1.05 24.70 -8.54
N THR A 229 1.06 23.47 -8.04
CA THR A 229 1.68 23.09 -6.77
C THR A 229 2.91 22.21 -7.03
N PRO A 230 4.08 22.80 -7.36
CA PRO A 230 5.29 22.04 -7.72
C PRO A 230 5.71 21.04 -6.64
N SER A 231 5.56 21.38 -5.36
CA SER A 231 5.92 20.47 -4.26
C SER A 231 5.15 19.16 -4.32
N LEU A 232 3.87 19.16 -4.76
CA LEU A 232 3.09 17.94 -4.98
C LEU A 232 3.64 17.08 -6.11
N ILE A 233 4.01 17.69 -7.22
CA ILE A 233 4.55 16.98 -8.39
C ILE A 233 5.84 16.26 -7.99
N PHE A 234 6.78 17.00 -7.39
CA PHE A 234 8.05 16.45 -6.93
C PHE A 234 7.86 15.36 -5.87
N THR A 235 6.91 15.55 -4.94
CA THR A 235 6.59 14.56 -3.92
C THR A 235 6.07 13.26 -4.56
N ASN A 236 5.16 13.34 -5.53
CA ASN A 236 4.63 12.16 -6.21
C ASN A 236 5.71 11.41 -7.00
N ILE A 237 6.61 12.11 -7.71
CA ILE A 237 7.72 11.48 -8.42
C ILE A 237 8.68 10.81 -7.43
N GLY A 238 9.02 11.47 -6.31
CA GLY A 238 9.83 10.88 -5.26
C GLY A 238 9.19 9.63 -4.65
N PHE A 239 7.88 9.64 -4.46
CA PHE A 239 7.13 8.48 -3.98
C PHE A 239 7.20 7.29 -4.94
N ILE A 240 7.03 7.52 -6.25
CA ILE A 240 7.10 6.46 -7.28
C ILE A 240 8.39 5.65 -7.11
N GLY A 241 9.55 6.31 -7.02
CA GLY A 241 10.82 5.61 -6.91
C GLY A 241 11.00 4.86 -5.59
N CYS A 242 10.53 5.40 -4.46
CA CYS A 242 10.55 4.70 -3.18
C CYS A 242 9.65 3.45 -3.21
N ILE A 243 8.43 3.56 -3.74
CA ILE A 243 7.50 2.42 -3.86
C ILE A 243 8.02 1.40 -4.88
N PHE A 244 8.64 1.85 -5.97
CA PHE A 244 9.30 0.97 -6.92
C PHE A 244 10.35 0.10 -6.24
N VAL A 245 11.27 0.72 -5.50
CA VAL A 245 12.34 -0.02 -4.80
C VAL A 245 11.77 -0.95 -3.72
N ASN A 246 10.80 -0.49 -2.94
CA ASN A 246 10.16 -1.33 -1.93
C ASN A 246 9.53 -2.59 -2.55
N ASN A 247 8.78 -2.45 -3.63
CA ASN A 247 8.16 -3.59 -4.31
C ASN A 247 9.19 -4.49 -5.00
N ALA A 248 10.24 -3.91 -5.60
CA ALA A 248 11.34 -4.69 -6.17
C ALA A 248 12.03 -5.56 -5.11
N ILE A 249 12.33 -5.01 -3.94
CA ILE A 249 12.93 -5.74 -2.82
C ILE A 249 11.99 -6.84 -2.33
N ILE A 250 10.73 -6.53 -2.08
CA ILE A 250 9.75 -7.53 -1.63
C ILE A 250 9.67 -8.70 -2.62
N MET A 251 9.63 -8.41 -3.91
CA MET A 251 9.38 -9.42 -4.94
C MET A 251 10.64 -10.18 -5.38
N TRP A 252 11.80 -9.51 -5.44
CA TRP A 252 13.01 -10.10 -6.01
C TRP A 252 14.09 -10.48 -5.00
N LEU A 253 14.00 -10.04 -3.74
CA LEU A 253 15.02 -10.37 -2.75
C LEU A 253 15.07 -11.87 -2.38
N PRO A 254 13.92 -12.61 -2.25
CA PRO A 254 13.97 -14.05 -2.04
C PRO A 254 14.61 -14.81 -3.23
N PRO A 255 14.22 -14.58 -4.51
CA PRO A 255 14.92 -15.15 -5.66
C PRO A 255 16.39 -14.74 -5.73
N TYR A 256 16.73 -13.51 -5.37
CA TYR A 256 18.10 -13.01 -5.32
C TYR A 256 18.96 -13.83 -4.35
N PHE A 257 18.55 -13.98 -3.10
CA PHE A 257 19.27 -14.78 -2.11
C PHE A 257 19.41 -16.25 -2.54
N HIS A 258 18.35 -16.80 -3.13
CA HIS A 258 18.40 -18.18 -3.61
C HIS A 258 19.44 -18.36 -4.72
N ARG A 259 19.49 -17.45 -5.69
CA ARG A 259 20.38 -17.57 -6.87
C ARG A 259 21.82 -17.15 -6.58
N THR A 260 22.04 -16.17 -5.70
CA THR A 260 23.41 -15.64 -5.44
C THR A 260 24.10 -16.31 -4.26
N ALA A 261 23.35 -16.68 -3.22
CA ALA A 261 23.90 -17.26 -2.00
C ALA A 261 23.56 -18.76 -1.84
N GLY A 262 22.81 -19.37 -2.77
CA GLY A 262 22.40 -20.77 -2.68
C GLY A 262 21.46 -21.08 -1.51
N ILE A 263 20.88 -20.07 -0.88
CA ILE A 263 19.99 -20.23 0.29
C ILE A 263 18.67 -20.89 -0.15
N PRO A 264 18.15 -21.88 0.59
CA PRO A 264 16.84 -22.45 0.30
C PRO A 264 15.75 -21.36 0.25
N LEU A 265 14.78 -21.47 -0.66
CA LEU A 265 13.73 -20.45 -0.83
C LEU A 265 12.89 -20.22 0.44
N SER A 266 12.70 -21.25 1.25
CA SER A 266 12.03 -21.13 2.56
C SER A 266 12.82 -20.23 3.51
N GLU A 267 14.14 -20.39 3.58
CA GLU A 267 14.99 -19.55 4.41
C GLU A 267 15.09 -18.13 3.84
N ALA A 268 15.23 -17.98 2.52
CA ALA A 268 15.24 -16.68 1.86
C ALA A 268 13.95 -15.89 2.13
N GLY A 269 12.78 -16.54 2.06
CA GLY A 269 11.49 -15.94 2.41
C GLY A 269 11.43 -15.50 3.88
N MET A 270 11.92 -16.30 4.82
CA MET A 270 11.97 -15.94 6.24
C MET A 270 12.91 -14.74 6.51
N LYS A 271 14.05 -14.68 5.84
CA LYS A 271 14.99 -13.53 5.95
C LYS A 271 14.33 -12.23 5.49
N VAL A 272 13.57 -12.26 4.38
CA VAL A 272 12.84 -11.09 3.89
C VAL A 272 11.65 -10.76 4.79
N SER A 273 10.98 -11.76 5.37
CA SER A 273 9.91 -11.55 6.36
C SER A 273 10.38 -10.73 7.55
N LEU A 274 11.56 -11.04 8.11
CA LEU A 274 12.13 -10.27 9.23
C LEU A 274 12.42 -8.82 8.85
N LEU A 275 12.92 -8.58 7.63
CA LEU A 275 13.15 -7.24 7.09
C LEU A 275 11.83 -6.43 7.01
N MET A 276 10.74 -7.08 6.60
CA MET A 276 9.41 -6.45 6.52
C MET A 276 8.83 -6.15 7.92
N ILE A 277 9.08 -6.99 8.92
CA ILE A 277 8.69 -6.73 10.31
C ILE A 277 9.39 -5.47 10.84
N LEU A 278 10.65 -5.24 10.49
CA LEU A 278 11.38 -4.03 10.89
C LEU A 278 10.78 -2.74 10.29
N ALA A 279 10.07 -2.83 9.17
CA ALA A 279 9.33 -1.70 8.61
C ALA A 279 8.23 -1.17 9.57
N LEU A 280 7.68 -2.02 10.46
CA LEU A 280 6.74 -1.61 11.50
C LEU A 280 7.34 -0.58 12.47
N VAL A 281 8.65 -0.65 12.69
CA VAL A 281 9.38 0.31 13.53
C VAL A 281 9.66 1.60 12.75
N GLY A 282 10.00 1.46 11.46
CA GLY A 282 10.37 2.59 10.60
C GLY A 282 9.24 3.61 10.40
N LEU A 283 8.00 3.16 10.23
CA LEU A 283 6.84 4.04 10.02
C LEU A 283 6.61 5.03 11.17
N PRO A 284 6.39 4.60 12.44
CA PRO A 284 6.15 5.53 13.54
C PRO A 284 7.40 6.36 13.90
N LEU A 285 8.58 5.76 13.81
CA LEU A 285 9.84 6.45 14.07
C LEU A 285 10.08 7.58 13.05
N GLY A 286 9.87 7.28 11.77
CA GLY A 286 10.00 8.26 10.69
C GLY A 286 8.99 9.39 10.81
N GLY A 287 7.73 9.08 11.12
CA GLY A 287 6.70 10.08 11.37
C GLY A 287 7.07 11.00 12.54
N TRP A 288 7.49 10.43 13.66
CA TRP A 288 7.88 11.19 14.86
C TRP A 288 9.10 12.11 14.58
N LEU A 289 10.15 11.57 13.96
CA LEU A 289 11.35 12.36 13.61
C LEU A 289 11.02 13.51 12.66
N ALA A 290 10.22 13.24 11.63
CA ALA A 290 9.78 14.25 10.68
C ALA A 290 8.96 15.35 11.36
N ASP A 291 8.05 15.02 12.28
CA ASP A 291 7.22 15.96 13.02
C ASP A 291 8.05 16.83 13.98
N VAL A 292 9.01 16.24 14.68
CA VAL A 292 9.93 16.99 15.57
C VAL A 292 10.75 17.99 14.74
N TRP A 293 11.20 17.59 13.56
CA TRP A 293 11.97 18.51 12.71
C TRP A 293 11.08 19.57 12.04
N PHE A 294 9.86 19.20 11.64
CA PHE A 294 8.89 20.12 11.06
C PHE A 294 8.57 21.31 11.99
N LYS A 295 8.50 21.10 13.30
CA LYS A 295 8.31 22.19 14.28
C LYS A 295 9.37 23.29 14.19
N LYS A 296 10.56 22.96 13.68
CA LYS A 296 11.66 23.93 13.50
C LYS A 296 11.71 24.52 12.10
N ARG A 297 11.37 23.75 11.06
CA ARG A 297 11.41 24.14 9.65
C ARG A 297 10.35 23.42 8.85
N ALA A 298 9.46 24.12 8.16
CA ALA A 298 8.40 23.51 7.36
C ALA A 298 8.97 22.62 6.24
N ARG A 299 10.08 22.99 5.62
CA ARG A 299 10.80 22.19 4.61
C ARG A 299 11.16 20.80 5.06
N ALA A 300 11.21 20.54 6.38
CA ALA A 300 11.51 19.20 6.93
C ALA A 300 10.56 18.12 6.43
N ARG A 301 9.31 18.45 6.08
CA ARG A 301 8.35 17.52 5.48
C ARG A 301 8.87 16.82 4.23
N LEU A 302 9.69 17.49 3.42
CA LEU A 302 10.28 16.92 2.21
C LEU A 302 11.79 16.68 2.34
N LEU A 303 12.50 17.42 3.20
CA LEU A 303 13.92 17.15 3.47
C LEU A 303 14.13 15.81 4.19
N PHE A 304 13.23 15.42 5.09
CA PHE A 304 13.32 14.15 5.79
C PHE A 304 13.19 12.96 4.83
N PRO A 305 12.16 12.87 3.97
CA PRO A 305 12.11 11.86 2.90
C PRO A 305 13.31 11.88 1.96
N ALA A 306 13.85 13.07 1.62
CA ALA A 306 15.03 13.17 0.78
C ALA A 306 16.27 12.51 1.43
N ILE A 307 16.53 12.82 2.70
CA ILE A 307 17.67 12.26 3.44
C ILE A 307 17.49 10.76 3.67
N THR A 308 16.33 10.32 4.10
CA THR A 308 16.08 8.89 4.34
C THR A 308 16.16 8.07 3.06
N SER A 309 15.68 8.59 1.92
CA SER A 309 15.82 7.94 0.61
C SER A 309 17.27 7.90 0.13
N ALA A 310 18.04 8.98 0.30
CA ALA A 310 19.46 9.02 -0.04
C ALA A 310 20.26 8.02 0.82
N PHE A 311 20.00 7.99 2.12
CA PHE A 311 20.67 7.06 3.01
C PHE A 311 20.29 5.60 2.69
N ASN A 312 19.03 5.34 2.40
CA ASN A 312 18.58 4.02 1.98
C ASN A 312 19.21 3.58 0.65
N ALA A 313 19.43 4.52 -0.29
CA ALA A 313 20.17 4.26 -1.53
C ALA A 313 21.60 3.76 -1.24
N VAL A 314 22.31 4.42 -0.31
CA VAL A 314 23.65 4.00 0.11
C VAL A 314 23.62 2.63 0.76
N VAL A 315 22.67 2.38 1.65
CA VAL A 315 22.52 1.08 2.33
C VAL A 315 22.28 -0.04 1.33
N ILE A 316 21.38 0.14 0.36
CA ILE A 316 21.11 -0.87 -0.67
C ILE A 316 22.32 -1.05 -1.58
N PHE A 317 22.99 0.04 -1.99
CA PHE A 317 24.21 -0.05 -2.81
C PHE A 317 25.29 -0.85 -2.12
N VAL A 318 25.60 -0.55 -0.86
CA VAL A 318 26.59 -1.27 -0.07
C VAL A 318 26.19 -2.74 0.09
N ALA A 319 24.94 -3.01 0.44
CA ALA A 319 24.45 -4.37 0.66
C ALA A 319 24.49 -5.22 -0.62
N ILE A 320 24.04 -4.68 -1.75
CA ILE A 320 23.90 -5.47 -2.99
C ILE A 320 25.20 -5.53 -3.78
N SER A 321 26.00 -4.46 -3.78
CA SER A 321 27.17 -4.34 -4.66
C SER A 321 28.49 -4.65 -3.97
N LEU A 322 28.61 -4.48 -2.64
CA LEU A 322 29.89 -4.58 -1.94
C LEU A 322 29.95 -5.71 -0.91
N LEU A 323 28.80 -6.17 -0.40
CA LEU A 323 28.74 -7.13 0.68
C LEU A 323 28.16 -8.47 0.22
N THR A 324 28.54 -9.54 0.93
CA THR A 324 28.01 -10.90 0.74
C THR A 324 27.72 -11.55 2.11
N GLY A 325 26.92 -12.62 2.11
CA GLY A 325 26.68 -13.43 3.29
C GLY A 325 25.98 -12.68 4.43
N GLN A 326 26.46 -12.86 5.65
CA GLN A 326 25.81 -12.28 6.84
C GLN A 326 25.91 -10.75 6.89
N ALA A 327 27.04 -10.17 6.47
CA ALA A 327 27.22 -8.71 6.46
C ALA A 327 26.19 -8.04 5.52
N GLN A 328 25.97 -8.63 4.34
CA GLN A 328 24.91 -8.20 3.42
C GLN A 328 23.54 -8.22 4.09
N TYR A 329 23.21 -9.33 4.75
CA TYR A 329 21.90 -9.51 5.36
C TYR A 329 21.66 -8.51 6.50
N PHE A 330 22.62 -8.30 7.41
CA PHE A 330 22.49 -7.32 8.49
C PHE A 330 22.36 -5.89 7.97
N THR A 331 23.07 -5.56 6.89
CA THR A 331 22.91 -4.24 6.24
C THR A 331 21.51 -4.07 5.66
N LEU A 332 20.98 -5.12 5.02
CA LEU A 332 19.59 -5.11 4.51
C LEU A 332 18.54 -5.03 5.62
N LEU A 333 18.79 -5.57 6.82
CA LEU A 333 17.89 -5.37 7.96
C LEU A 333 17.77 -3.88 8.33
N GLY A 334 18.86 -3.13 8.29
CA GLY A 334 18.82 -1.67 8.47
C GLY A 334 17.96 -0.96 7.41
N MET A 335 18.01 -1.44 6.16
CA MET A 335 17.13 -0.96 5.09
C MET A 335 15.64 -1.15 5.46
N GLY A 336 15.26 -2.25 6.13
CA GLY A 336 13.87 -2.51 6.50
C GLY A 336 13.24 -1.35 7.32
N ILE A 337 13.99 -0.76 8.23
CA ILE A 337 13.55 0.42 9.00
C ILE A 337 13.47 1.67 8.10
N LEU A 338 14.49 1.91 7.30
CA LEU A 338 14.60 3.11 6.47
C LEU A 338 13.57 3.14 5.34
N ALA A 339 13.26 1.97 4.77
CA ALA A 339 12.38 1.84 3.61
C ALA A 339 10.95 2.34 3.86
N SER A 340 10.49 2.38 5.10
CA SER A 340 9.15 2.85 5.47
C SER A 340 9.16 4.25 6.14
N ALA A 341 10.31 4.69 6.65
CA ALA A 341 10.42 5.91 7.45
C ALA A 341 10.04 7.19 6.67
N PHE A 342 10.25 7.24 5.36
CA PHE A 342 9.93 8.40 4.52
C PHE A 342 8.42 8.65 4.39
N ALA A 343 7.61 7.59 4.44
CA ALA A 343 6.22 7.61 3.99
C ALA A 343 5.31 8.55 4.78
N PRO A 344 5.32 8.60 6.12
CA PRO A 344 4.42 9.48 6.88
C PRO A 344 4.61 10.96 6.52
N ALA A 345 5.86 11.41 6.41
CA ALA A 345 6.18 12.79 6.08
C ALA A 345 5.75 13.15 4.64
N ALA A 346 6.04 12.28 3.70
CA ALA A 346 5.68 12.49 2.29
C ALA A 346 4.15 12.44 2.07
N ILE A 347 3.42 11.52 2.75
CA ILE A 347 1.94 11.49 2.72
C ILE A 347 1.37 12.80 3.26
N THR A 348 1.86 13.26 4.40
CA THR A 348 1.42 14.51 5.00
C THR A 348 1.68 15.70 4.06
N ALA A 349 2.84 15.75 3.42
CA ALA A 349 3.16 16.79 2.45
C ALA A 349 2.17 16.86 1.28
N THR A 350 1.69 15.70 0.78
CA THR A 350 0.69 15.69 -0.29
C THR A 350 -0.67 16.25 0.12
N GLN A 351 -0.96 16.31 1.40
CA GLN A 351 -2.25 16.80 1.94
C GLN A 351 -2.16 18.24 2.45
N GLU A 352 -0.99 18.64 2.98
CA GLU A 352 -0.80 19.98 3.53
C GLU A 352 -0.58 21.06 2.44
N ALA A 353 0.03 20.69 1.30
CA ALA A 353 0.40 21.63 0.23
C ALA A 353 -0.76 21.99 -0.72
N ILE A 354 -1.98 21.54 -0.47
CA ILE A 354 -3.16 21.74 -1.31
C ILE A 354 -4.36 22.22 -0.49
N HIS A 355 -5.32 22.87 -1.16
CA HIS A 355 -6.57 23.33 -0.53
C HIS A 355 -7.24 22.22 0.31
N PRO A 356 -7.73 22.50 1.53
CA PRO A 356 -8.32 21.50 2.44
C PRO A 356 -9.40 20.62 1.81
N GLY A 357 -10.21 21.18 0.92
CA GLY A 357 -11.25 20.43 0.18
C GLY A 357 -10.72 19.42 -0.84
N LEU A 358 -9.42 19.49 -1.21
CA LEU A 358 -8.78 18.61 -2.19
C LEU A 358 -7.83 17.58 -1.56
N ARG A 359 -7.65 17.56 -0.24
CA ARG A 359 -6.69 16.67 0.45
C ARG A 359 -6.92 15.20 0.16
N ALA A 360 -8.20 14.76 0.18
CA ALA A 360 -8.54 13.37 -0.12
C ALA A 360 -8.24 13.02 -1.59
N ILE A 361 -8.56 13.91 -2.52
CA ILE A 361 -8.27 13.74 -3.95
C ILE A 361 -6.75 13.67 -4.16
N SER A 362 -5.99 14.57 -3.53
CA SER A 362 -4.53 14.60 -3.61
C SER A 362 -3.91 13.27 -3.17
N TYR A 363 -4.33 12.76 -2.04
CA TYR A 363 -3.85 11.47 -1.55
C TYR A 363 -4.26 10.32 -2.49
N SER A 364 -5.50 10.33 -3.00
CA SER A 364 -5.95 9.30 -3.94
C SER A 364 -5.15 9.28 -5.24
N VAL A 365 -4.84 10.47 -5.79
CA VAL A 365 -3.97 10.59 -6.97
C VAL A 365 -2.58 10.03 -6.66
N CYS A 366 -2.02 10.38 -5.51
CA CYS A 366 -0.73 9.86 -5.06
C CYS A 366 -0.73 8.32 -5.01
N VAL A 367 -1.76 7.71 -4.41
CA VAL A 367 -1.90 6.25 -4.30
C VAL A 367 -2.03 5.59 -5.68
N VAL A 368 -2.83 6.15 -6.59
CA VAL A 368 -2.98 5.61 -7.95
C VAL A 368 -1.65 5.66 -8.71
N VAL A 369 -0.98 6.80 -8.67
CA VAL A 369 0.30 7.01 -9.37
C VAL A 369 1.39 6.07 -8.81
N GLN A 370 1.46 5.90 -7.49
CA GLN A 370 2.38 4.98 -6.83
C GLN A 370 2.15 3.52 -7.24
N ASN A 371 0.89 3.08 -7.27
CA ASN A 371 0.56 1.71 -7.67
C ASN A 371 0.83 1.48 -9.15
N LEU A 372 0.46 2.44 -10.00
CA LEU A 372 0.60 2.30 -11.45
C LEU A 372 2.06 2.38 -11.92
N LEU A 373 2.85 3.33 -11.39
CA LEU A 373 4.21 3.59 -11.86
C LEU A 373 5.29 3.05 -10.91
N GLY A 374 4.99 2.86 -9.64
CA GLY A 374 5.91 2.29 -8.65
C GLY A 374 5.72 0.79 -8.50
N ALA A 375 4.64 0.38 -7.83
CA ALA A 375 4.44 -1.01 -7.42
C ALA A 375 4.30 -1.98 -8.59
N SER A 376 3.57 -1.60 -9.65
CA SER A 376 3.31 -2.50 -10.77
C SER A 376 4.47 -2.62 -11.76
N LEU A 377 5.27 -1.55 -11.94
CA LEU A 377 6.39 -1.60 -12.88
C LEU A 377 7.62 -2.27 -12.30
N ALA A 378 7.83 -2.18 -10.99
CA ALA A 378 9.02 -2.70 -10.35
C ALA A 378 9.29 -4.19 -10.65
N PRO A 379 8.33 -5.13 -10.46
CA PRO A 379 8.58 -6.53 -10.74
C PRO A 379 8.92 -6.81 -12.20
N ILE A 380 8.29 -6.10 -13.13
CA ILE A 380 8.48 -6.29 -14.59
C ILE A 380 9.85 -5.76 -15.03
N VAL A 381 10.19 -4.54 -14.60
CA VAL A 381 11.45 -3.89 -14.98
C VAL A 381 12.64 -4.68 -14.45
N ILE A 382 12.59 -5.05 -13.16
CA ILE A 382 13.66 -5.87 -12.57
C ILE A 382 13.70 -7.26 -13.20
N GLY A 383 12.55 -7.88 -13.47
CA GLY A 383 12.50 -9.17 -14.19
C GLY A 383 13.13 -9.08 -15.57
N LYS A 384 12.82 -8.05 -16.36
CA LYS A 384 13.41 -7.84 -17.69
C LYS A 384 14.91 -7.60 -17.63
N LEU A 385 15.38 -6.78 -16.67
CA LEU A 385 16.81 -6.56 -16.46
C LEU A 385 17.51 -7.83 -15.99
N SER A 386 16.83 -8.64 -15.18
CA SER A 386 17.36 -9.93 -14.72
C SER A 386 17.53 -10.93 -15.88
N ASP A 387 16.57 -10.98 -16.82
CA ASP A 387 16.69 -11.81 -18.03
C ASP A 387 17.87 -11.38 -18.93
N LEU A 388 18.15 -10.08 -18.99
CA LEU A 388 19.20 -9.54 -19.88
C LEU A 388 20.59 -9.55 -19.26
N TYR A 389 20.70 -9.23 -17.97
CA TYR A 389 21.98 -8.94 -17.29
C TYR A 389 22.20 -9.79 -16.03
N GLY A 390 21.24 -10.66 -15.68
CA GLY A 390 21.26 -11.43 -14.44
C GLY A 390 20.71 -10.65 -13.23
N ILE A 391 20.26 -11.40 -12.22
CA ILE A 391 19.54 -10.83 -11.05
C ILE A 391 20.42 -9.90 -10.21
N GLN A 392 21.74 -10.16 -10.13
CA GLN A 392 22.69 -9.32 -9.41
C GLN A 392 22.74 -7.91 -10.02
N ALA A 393 22.90 -7.80 -11.34
CA ALA A 393 22.94 -6.53 -12.05
C ALA A 393 21.57 -5.81 -11.97
N ALA A 394 20.47 -6.55 -12.11
CA ALA A 394 19.12 -6.01 -11.99
C ALA A 394 18.84 -5.39 -10.61
N MET A 395 19.28 -6.04 -9.54
CA MET A 395 19.12 -5.51 -8.19
C MET A 395 20.06 -4.33 -7.89
N SER A 396 21.25 -4.29 -8.51
CA SER A 396 22.24 -3.21 -8.31
C SER A 396 21.77 -1.85 -8.87
N ILE A 397 20.72 -1.80 -9.70
CA ILE A 397 20.17 -0.53 -10.22
C ILE A 397 19.22 0.15 -9.22
N LEU A 398 18.70 -0.56 -8.21
CA LEU A 398 17.73 -0.05 -7.27
C LEU A 398 18.15 1.24 -6.57
N PRO A 399 19.42 1.43 -6.15
CA PRO A 399 19.87 2.69 -5.55
C PRO A 399 19.62 3.91 -6.43
N VAL A 400 19.68 3.78 -7.77
CA VAL A 400 19.46 4.88 -8.71
C VAL A 400 18.05 5.45 -8.56
N PHE A 401 17.04 4.61 -8.41
CA PHE A 401 15.66 5.05 -8.21
C PHE A 401 15.50 5.81 -6.88
N LEU A 402 16.21 5.40 -5.83
CA LEU A 402 16.19 6.11 -4.54
C LEU A 402 16.95 7.43 -4.59
N VAL A 403 18.05 7.50 -5.34
CA VAL A 403 18.75 8.77 -5.57
C VAL A 403 17.85 9.74 -6.32
N VAL A 404 17.16 9.28 -7.38
CA VAL A 404 16.16 10.11 -8.08
C VAL A 404 15.06 10.56 -7.12
N SER A 405 14.54 9.65 -6.29
CA SER A 405 13.53 9.99 -5.26
C SER A 405 14.04 11.04 -4.29
N ALA A 406 15.27 10.89 -3.79
CA ALA A 406 15.90 11.85 -2.89
C ALA A 406 16.05 13.23 -3.54
N LEU A 407 16.49 13.29 -4.79
CA LEU A 407 16.61 14.54 -5.56
C LEU A 407 15.24 15.19 -5.78
N MET A 408 14.20 14.40 -6.07
CA MET A 408 12.85 14.92 -6.26
C MET A 408 12.28 15.49 -4.95
N PHE A 409 12.38 14.76 -3.84
CA PHE A 409 11.97 15.28 -2.52
C PHE A 409 12.77 16.53 -2.12
N PHE A 410 14.06 16.52 -2.37
CA PHE A 410 14.93 17.69 -2.14
C PHE A 410 14.50 18.89 -2.98
N ALA A 411 14.29 18.73 -4.28
CA ALA A 411 13.81 19.77 -5.17
C ALA A 411 12.43 20.29 -4.73
N GLY A 412 11.52 19.39 -4.37
CA GLY A 412 10.19 19.75 -3.85
C GLY A 412 10.25 20.58 -2.57
N SER A 413 11.27 20.39 -1.73
CA SER A 413 11.44 21.14 -0.49
C SER A 413 11.64 22.64 -0.69
N PHE A 414 12.19 23.07 -1.83
CA PHE A 414 12.36 24.50 -2.14
C PHE A 414 11.01 25.19 -2.43
N PHE A 415 10.03 24.44 -2.92
CA PHE A 415 8.72 24.99 -3.25
C PHE A 415 7.72 24.83 -2.11
N TYR A 416 7.96 23.88 -1.18
CA TYR A 416 7.00 23.47 -0.19
C TYR A 416 6.51 24.60 0.73
N GLU A 417 7.40 25.46 1.23
CA GLU A 417 7.03 26.60 2.09
C GLU A 417 6.16 27.61 1.33
N LYS A 418 6.50 27.88 0.05
CA LYS A 418 5.74 28.77 -0.81
C LYS A 418 4.35 28.19 -1.12
N ASP A 419 4.28 26.90 -1.42
CA ASP A 419 3.01 26.22 -1.70
C ASP A 419 2.14 26.15 -0.45
N LEU A 420 2.74 25.84 0.71
CA LEU A 420 2.04 25.85 2.00
C LEU A 420 1.46 27.24 2.34
N SER A 421 2.18 28.32 2.03
CA SER A 421 1.70 29.69 2.27
C SER A 421 0.54 30.12 1.38
N LYS A 422 0.34 29.47 0.23
CA LYS A 422 -0.80 29.74 -0.67
C LYS A 422 -2.09 29.04 -0.22
N VAL A 423 -1.98 28.03 0.64
CA VAL A 423 -3.15 27.28 1.14
C VAL A 423 -3.97 28.20 2.05
N GLU A 424 -5.22 28.44 1.68
CA GLU A 424 -6.15 29.19 2.54
C GLU A 424 -6.32 28.49 3.87
N LYS A 425 -6.09 29.23 4.96
CA LYS A 425 -6.38 28.77 6.33
C LYS A 425 -7.88 28.80 6.54
N VAL A 426 -8.58 27.74 6.19
CA VAL A 426 -9.97 27.58 6.54
C VAL A 426 -10.03 27.30 8.05
N THR A 427 -10.43 28.29 8.83
CA THR A 427 -10.87 28.08 10.20
C THR A 427 -12.19 27.30 10.13
N LEU A 428 -12.16 26.04 10.57
CA LEU A 428 -13.39 25.30 10.82
C LEU A 428 -14.07 25.97 12.01
N GLU A 429 -15.05 26.85 11.77
CA GLU A 429 -15.98 27.25 12.81
C GLU A 429 -16.74 26.00 13.22
N CYS A 430 -16.55 25.58 14.48
CA CYS A 430 -17.43 24.59 15.06
C CYS A 430 -18.79 25.26 15.15
N GLU A 431 -19.78 24.80 14.41
CA GLU A 431 -21.18 25.13 14.69
C GLU A 431 -21.47 24.62 16.12
N ASP A 432 -21.74 25.57 17.03
CA ASP A 432 -22.16 25.34 18.40
C ASP A 432 -23.52 24.59 18.49
#